data_e0344c5c01bb0af3af1139dd661c3463
#
_entry.id   e0344c5c01bb0af3af1139dd661c3463
#
_cell.length_a   1.000
_cell.length_b   1.000
_cell.length_c   1.000
_cell.angle_alpha   90.00
_cell.angle_beta   90.00
_cell.angle_gamma   90.00
#
_symmetry.space_group_name_H-M   'P 1'
#
loop_
_entity.id
_entity.type
_entity.pdbx_description
1 polymer ?
#
loop_
_entity_poly.entity_id
_entity_poly.type
_entity_poly.pdbx_seq_one_letter_code
_entity_poly.pdbx_strand_id
1 'polypeptide(L)'
;MRKIFLYFIFIFFTFNNSFACQLLNVPIGSDISNASSTFEFLDDYNEEVFGKNNSARYEDYAADFCDGSDLKGTDLEVIVYQSKIAGINLINSDQENNNLIYEFAKNFIRDPGEQVKNKDWKGYVDLSVGNLVIAYTKTNVGDEIFEYLEISNIEMFDYTID
;
A
#
# COMPACT_ATOMS: atom_id res chain seq x y z
N MET A 1 -14.15 -48.50 40.29
CA MET A 1 -14.86 -47.54 39.45
C MET A 1 -13.87 -46.41 39.09
N ARG A 2 -13.24 -46.52 37.91
CA ARG A 2 -12.27 -45.54 37.40
C ARG A 2 -13.05 -44.46 36.68
N LYS A 3 -13.02 -43.21 37.19
CA LYS A 3 -13.58 -42.05 36.53
C LYS A 3 -12.55 -41.56 35.49
N ILE A 4 -12.88 -41.75 34.21
CA ILE A 4 -12.12 -41.19 33.10
C ILE A 4 -12.56 -39.73 32.95
N PHE A 5 -11.68 -38.82 33.32
CA PHE A 5 -11.85 -37.41 33.06
C PHE A 5 -11.46 -37.16 31.60
N LEU A 6 -12.45 -37.01 30.75
CA LEU A 6 -12.28 -36.53 29.37
C LEU A 6 -12.01 -35.04 29.41
N TYR A 7 -10.75 -34.66 29.30
CA TYR A 7 -10.38 -33.27 29.02
C TYR A 7 -10.71 -32.95 27.56
N PHE A 8 -11.84 -32.29 27.35
CA PHE A 8 -12.13 -31.65 26.10
C PHE A 8 -11.20 -30.41 26.02
N ILE A 9 -10.06 -30.57 25.35
CA ILE A 9 -9.24 -29.42 24.93
C ILE A 9 -9.98 -28.77 23.78
N PHE A 10 -10.76 -27.74 24.08
CA PHE A 10 -11.28 -26.82 23.09
C PHE A 10 -10.07 -26.02 22.59
N ILE A 11 -9.45 -26.50 21.52
CA ILE A 11 -8.50 -25.73 20.77
C ILE A 11 -9.34 -24.66 20.06
N PHE A 12 -9.44 -23.48 20.67
CA PHE A 12 -9.85 -22.29 19.98
C PHE A 12 -8.77 -21.99 18.93
N PHE A 13 -8.97 -22.52 17.72
CA PHE A 13 -8.36 -21.92 16.55
C PHE A 13 -8.95 -20.51 16.44
N THR A 14 -8.33 -19.56 17.07
CA THR A 14 -8.46 -18.18 16.67
C THR A 14 -7.91 -18.14 15.25
N PHE A 15 -8.80 -18.21 14.27
CA PHE A 15 -8.49 -17.75 12.93
C PHE A 15 -8.20 -16.26 13.08
N ASN A 16 -6.94 -15.93 13.37
CA ASN A 16 -6.46 -14.63 13.04
C ASN A 16 -6.62 -14.57 11.52
N ASN A 17 -7.65 -13.88 11.05
CA ASN A 17 -7.68 -13.38 9.70
C ASN A 17 -6.50 -12.41 9.63
N SER A 18 -5.33 -12.93 9.39
CA SER A 18 -4.19 -12.18 8.93
C SER A 18 -4.63 -11.70 7.56
N PHE A 19 -5.14 -10.48 7.50
CA PHE A 19 -5.30 -9.79 6.23
C PHE A 19 -3.92 -9.77 5.59
N ALA A 20 -3.72 -10.63 4.61
CA ALA A 20 -2.44 -10.74 3.91
C ALA A 20 -2.39 -9.65 2.86
N CYS A 21 -2.10 -8.42 3.26
CA CYS A 21 -1.82 -7.36 2.32
C CYS A 21 -0.40 -7.55 1.78
N GLN A 22 -0.30 -8.05 0.56
CA GLN A 22 0.97 -8.33 -0.10
C GLN A 22 1.77 -7.04 -0.36
N LEU A 23 1.08 -5.90 -0.54
CA LEU A 23 1.72 -4.60 -0.76
C LEU A 23 2.68 -4.21 0.35
N LEU A 24 2.39 -4.59 1.60
CA LEU A 24 3.24 -4.27 2.75
C LEU A 24 4.51 -5.13 2.82
N ASN A 25 4.55 -6.21 2.05
CA ASN A 25 5.69 -7.11 2.00
C ASN A 25 6.61 -6.82 0.80
N VAL A 26 6.26 -5.85 -0.04
CA VAL A 26 7.08 -5.47 -1.18
C VAL A 26 8.37 -4.82 -0.68
N PRO A 27 9.52 -5.34 -1.10
CA PRO A 27 10.81 -4.84 -0.63
C PRO A 27 11.20 -3.56 -1.39
N ILE A 28 10.62 -2.42 -1.01
CA ILE A 28 10.92 -1.12 -1.60
C ILE A 28 12.42 -0.83 -1.57
N GLY A 29 12.98 -0.40 -2.68
CA GLY A 29 14.41 -0.17 -2.87
C GLY A 29 15.19 -1.40 -3.36
N SER A 30 14.56 -2.57 -3.44
CA SER A 30 15.17 -3.79 -3.95
C SER A 30 14.96 -3.98 -5.45
N ASP A 31 15.69 -4.94 -6.01
CA ASP A 31 15.53 -5.38 -7.40
C ASP A 31 14.12 -5.91 -7.66
N ILE A 32 13.57 -5.64 -8.85
CA ILE A 32 12.22 -6.05 -9.26
C ILE A 32 12.02 -7.56 -9.19
N SER A 33 13.08 -8.36 -9.38
CA SER A 33 13.02 -9.82 -9.27
C SER A 33 12.55 -10.30 -7.89
N ASN A 34 12.69 -9.48 -6.85
CA ASN A 34 12.20 -9.80 -5.51
C ASN A 34 10.70 -9.52 -5.34
N ALA A 35 10.10 -8.77 -6.26
CA ALA A 35 8.70 -8.41 -6.22
C ALA A 35 7.87 -9.07 -7.33
N SER A 36 8.48 -9.71 -8.32
CA SER A 36 7.80 -10.33 -9.46
C SER A 36 6.80 -11.43 -9.05
N SER A 37 7.05 -12.11 -7.93
CA SER A 37 6.09 -13.08 -7.39
C SER A 37 4.82 -12.43 -6.80
N THR A 38 4.88 -11.16 -6.46
CA THR A 38 3.73 -10.37 -6.00
C THR A 38 3.08 -9.64 -7.17
N PHE A 39 3.90 -9.10 -8.05
CA PHE A 39 3.47 -8.29 -9.19
C PHE A 39 3.90 -8.96 -10.50
N GLU A 40 3.07 -9.86 -11.02
CA GLU A 40 3.34 -10.58 -12.26
C GLU A 40 3.56 -9.63 -13.45
N PHE A 41 2.95 -8.44 -13.45
CA PHE A 41 3.14 -7.44 -14.50
C PHE A 41 4.56 -6.87 -14.55
N LEU A 42 5.38 -7.05 -13.52
CA LEU A 42 6.80 -6.65 -13.54
C LEU A 42 7.67 -7.56 -14.40
N ASP A 43 7.20 -8.74 -14.76
CA ASP A 43 7.92 -9.64 -15.68
C ASP A 43 8.04 -9.03 -17.08
N ASP A 44 7.16 -8.09 -17.43
CA ASP A 44 7.19 -7.36 -18.71
C ASP A 44 8.13 -6.13 -18.67
N TYR A 45 8.76 -5.85 -17.53
CA TYR A 45 9.69 -4.73 -17.42
C TYR A 45 10.90 -4.91 -18.31
N ASN A 46 11.18 -3.93 -19.15
CA ASN A 46 12.34 -3.91 -20.03
C ASN A 46 13.07 -2.57 -19.93
N GLU A 47 14.21 -2.55 -19.26
CA GLU A 47 15.03 -1.34 -19.08
C GLU A 47 15.49 -0.73 -20.42
N GLU A 48 15.66 -1.54 -21.48
CA GLU A 48 16.02 -1.03 -22.80
C GLU A 48 14.90 -0.19 -23.43
N VAL A 49 13.63 -0.51 -23.10
CA VAL A 49 12.45 0.19 -23.60
C VAL A 49 12.22 1.49 -22.81
N PHE A 50 12.30 1.43 -21.49
CA PHE A 50 12.03 2.58 -20.62
C PHE A 50 13.23 3.54 -20.53
N GLY A 51 14.44 3.04 -20.74
CA GLY A 51 15.68 3.80 -20.59
C GLY A 51 16.17 3.83 -19.13
N LYS A 52 17.47 3.77 -18.98
CA LYS A 52 18.13 3.58 -17.68
C LYS A 52 17.85 4.67 -16.64
N ASN A 53 17.52 5.88 -17.11
CA ASN A 53 17.34 7.06 -16.24
C ASN A 53 15.86 7.49 -16.13
N ASN A 54 14.94 6.70 -16.65
CA ASN A 54 13.52 7.00 -16.58
C ASN A 54 12.85 6.05 -15.59
N SER A 55 11.83 6.54 -14.89
CA SER A 55 10.94 5.70 -14.11
C SER A 55 9.91 5.05 -15.02
N ALA A 56 9.57 3.79 -14.74
CA ALA A 56 8.40 3.13 -15.31
C ALA A 56 7.30 3.08 -14.25
N ARG A 57 6.05 3.30 -14.66
CA ARG A 57 4.88 3.21 -13.80
C ARG A 57 3.99 2.09 -14.30
N TYR A 58 3.55 1.24 -13.38
CA TYR A 58 2.62 0.16 -13.62
C TYR A 58 1.40 0.39 -12.77
N GLU A 59 0.23 0.31 -13.37
CA GLU A 59 -1.05 0.56 -12.72
C GLU A 59 -1.85 -0.74 -12.61
N ASP A 60 -2.50 -0.93 -11.46
CA ASP A 60 -3.39 -2.05 -11.16
C ASP A 60 -4.38 -1.65 -10.05
N TYR A 61 -5.21 -2.58 -9.57
CA TYR A 61 -6.12 -2.34 -8.46
C TYR A 61 -5.54 -2.83 -7.15
N ALA A 62 -5.49 -1.96 -6.14
CA ALA A 62 -4.93 -2.30 -4.84
C ALA A 62 -5.66 -3.45 -4.14
N ALA A 63 -6.94 -3.64 -4.40
CA ALA A 63 -7.75 -4.71 -3.84
C ALA A 63 -7.25 -6.12 -4.23
N ASP A 64 -6.62 -6.26 -5.40
CA ASP A 64 -6.12 -7.53 -5.90
C ASP A 64 -4.89 -8.03 -5.13
N PHE A 65 -4.22 -7.13 -4.42
CA PHE A 65 -3.02 -7.42 -3.62
C PHE A 65 -3.24 -7.36 -2.12
N CYS A 66 -4.44 -7.00 -1.68
CA CYS A 66 -4.77 -6.84 -0.25
C CYS A 66 -6.10 -7.51 0.06
N ASP A 67 -6.12 -8.83 0.14
CA ASP A 67 -7.30 -9.60 0.50
C ASP A 67 -7.90 -9.13 1.83
N GLY A 68 -9.20 -8.88 1.81
CA GLY A 68 -9.96 -8.47 3.00
C GLY A 68 -9.73 -7.03 3.47
N SER A 69 -9.03 -6.21 2.68
CA SER A 69 -9.01 -4.76 2.86
C SER A 69 -10.18 -4.11 2.13
N ASP A 70 -10.61 -2.95 2.62
CA ASP A 70 -11.63 -2.14 1.95
C ASP A 70 -11.05 -1.28 0.80
N LEU A 71 -9.91 -1.70 0.19
CA LEU A 71 -9.25 -0.95 -0.89
C LEU A 71 -9.96 -1.09 -2.26
N LYS A 72 -11.21 -1.50 -2.28
CA LYS A 72 -11.99 -1.59 -3.50
C LYS A 72 -12.15 -0.22 -4.16
N GLY A 73 -11.74 -0.12 -5.43
CA GLY A 73 -11.76 1.14 -6.18
C GLY A 73 -10.57 2.06 -5.87
N THR A 74 -9.55 1.52 -5.19
CA THR A 74 -8.28 2.21 -5.00
C THR A 74 -7.31 1.72 -6.07
N ASP A 75 -6.73 2.65 -6.81
CA ASP A 75 -5.69 2.37 -7.79
C ASP A 75 -4.35 2.13 -7.09
N LEU A 76 -3.58 1.22 -7.65
CA LEU A 76 -2.21 0.91 -7.27
C LEU A 76 -1.28 1.36 -8.38
N GLU A 77 -0.27 2.15 -8.05
CA GLU A 77 0.88 2.39 -8.92
C GLU A 77 2.13 1.76 -8.30
N VAL A 78 2.87 1.01 -9.09
CA VAL A 78 4.21 0.53 -8.74
C VAL A 78 5.23 1.26 -9.61
N ILE A 79 6.18 1.92 -8.97
CA ILE A 79 7.17 2.76 -9.64
C ILE A 79 8.49 1.99 -9.64
N VAL A 80 9.02 1.79 -10.84
CA VAL A 80 10.31 1.12 -11.07
C VAL A 80 11.31 2.12 -11.60
N TYR A 81 12.48 2.16 -10.99
CA TYR A 81 13.61 2.97 -11.44
C TYR A 81 14.90 2.15 -11.37
N GLN A 82 15.66 2.08 -12.46
CA GLN A 82 16.89 1.30 -12.59
C GLN A 82 16.73 -0.17 -12.12
N SER A 83 15.68 -0.84 -12.60
CA SER A 83 15.33 -2.22 -12.25
C SER A 83 15.07 -2.45 -10.75
N LYS A 84 14.75 -1.40 -9.99
CA LYS A 84 14.38 -1.48 -8.58
C LYS A 84 12.99 -0.93 -8.35
N ILE A 85 12.33 -1.44 -7.32
CA ILE A 85 11.07 -0.88 -6.84
C ILE A 85 11.39 0.44 -6.12
N ALA A 86 11.13 1.56 -6.78
CA ALA A 86 11.36 2.89 -6.21
C ALA A 86 10.28 3.27 -5.20
N GLY A 87 9.02 2.91 -5.50
CA GLY A 87 7.89 3.21 -4.64
C GLY A 87 6.60 2.54 -5.06
N ILE A 88 5.60 2.70 -4.22
CA ILE A 88 4.22 2.28 -4.43
C ILE A 88 3.32 3.44 -4.03
N ASN A 89 2.32 3.74 -4.88
CA ASN A 89 1.27 4.69 -4.58
C ASN A 89 -0.08 3.98 -4.50
N LEU A 90 -0.87 4.31 -3.50
CA LEU A 90 -2.30 4.01 -3.44
C LEU A 90 -3.06 5.30 -3.67
N ILE A 91 -3.99 5.26 -4.62
CA ILE A 91 -4.73 6.45 -5.07
C ILE A 91 -6.22 6.13 -5.04
N ASN A 92 -6.96 6.91 -4.30
CA ASN A 92 -8.40 6.82 -4.28
C ASN A 92 -9.02 8.18 -4.57
N SER A 93 -9.98 8.21 -5.50
CA SER A 93 -10.77 9.40 -5.79
C SER A 93 -12.23 9.15 -5.44
N ASP A 94 -12.84 10.06 -4.68
CA ASP A 94 -14.23 9.95 -4.25
C ASP A 94 -14.84 11.34 -4.01
N GLN A 95 -16.09 11.51 -4.40
CA GLN A 95 -16.83 12.74 -4.12
C GLN A 95 -17.31 12.80 -2.66
N GLU A 96 -17.51 11.64 -2.03
CA GLU A 96 -18.07 11.53 -0.69
C GLU A 96 -17.03 11.45 0.42
N ASN A 97 -15.75 11.27 0.08
CA ASN A 97 -14.66 11.07 1.03
C ASN A 97 -14.85 9.80 1.89
N ASN A 98 -14.65 8.65 1.27
CA ASN A 98 -14.81 7.35 1.93
C ASN A 98 -13.69 6.98 2.92
N ASN A 99 -12.58 7.72 2.96
CA ASN A 99 -11.42 7.50 3.84
C ASN A 99 -10.78 6.10 3.74
N LEU A 100 -10.82 5.46 2.58
CA LEU A 100 -10.29 4.09 2.41
C LEU A 100 -8.79 4.02 2.69
N ILE A 101 -8.04 4.95 2.11
CA ILE A 101 -6.58 5.00 2.29
C ILE A 101 -6.22 5.43 3.72
N TYR A 102 -7.00 6.32 4.33
CA TYR A 102 -6.83 6.67 5.75
C TYR A 102 -6.94 5.43 6.64
N GLU A 103 -8.02 4.64 6.49
CA GLU A 103 -8.22 3.45 7.32
C GLU A 103 -7.13 2.40 7.05
N PHE A 104 -6.69 2.25 5.81
CA PHE A 104 -5.56 1.41 5.47
C PHE A 104 -4.27 1.88 6.18
N ALA A 105 -3.90 3.14 6.05
CA ALA A 105 -2.71 3.69 6.69
C ALA A 105 -2.74 3.51 8.21
N LYS A 106 -3.90 3.82 8.84
CA LYS A 106 -4.11 3.68 10.27
C LYS A 106 -3.93 2.25 10.77
N ASN A 107 -4.46 1.28 10.04
CA ASN A 107 -4.48 -0.11 10.47
C ASN A 107 -3.13 -0.82 10.22
N PHE A 108 -2.41 -0.44 9.18
CA PHE A 108 -1.25 -1.20 8.70
C PHE A 108 0.09 -0.46 8.80
N ILE A 109 0.07 0.87 8.94
CA ILE A 109 1.30 1.69 8.95
C ILE A 109 1.37 2.51 10.24
N ARG A 110 0.61 3.59 10.30
CA ARG A 110 0.52 4.51 11.43
C ARG A 110 -0.75 5.35 11.31
N ASP A 111 -1.34 5.73 12.43
CA ASP A 111 -2.51 6.60 12.46
C ASP A 111 -2.18 8.02 11.95
N PRO A 112 -2.78 8.46 10.84
CA PRO A 112 -2.60 9.82 10.32
C PRO A 112 -3.26 10.91 11.18
N GLY A 113 -4.08 10.52 12.14
CA GLY A 113 -4.81 11.42 13.05
C GLY A 113 -6.26 11.67 12.63
N GLU A 114 -7.17 11.72 13.61
CA GLU A 114 -8.62 11.82 13.38
C GLU A 114 -9.05 13.07 12.57
N GLN A 115 -8.29 14.17 12.64
CA GLN A 115 -8.57 15.38 11.87
C GLN A 115 -8.59 15.14 10.36
N VAL A 116 -7.82 14.16 9.89
CA VAL A 116 -7.68 13.82 8.47
C VAL A 116 -8.95 13.22 7.88
N LYS A 117 -9.81 12.63 8.71
CA LYS A 117 -11.11 12.08 8.28
C LYS A 117 -12.06 13.16 7.78
N ASN A 118 -11.88 14.41 8.23
CA ASN A 118 -12.75 15.48 7.79
C ASN A 118 -12.56 15.70 6.28
N LYS A 119 -13.68 15.68 5.53
CA LYS A 119 -13.66 15.93 4.09
C LYS A 119 -13.11 17.31 3.69
N ASP A 120 -13.21 18.27 4.59
CA ASP A 120 -12.71 19.63 4.36
C ASP A 120 -11.22 19.76 4.68
N TRP A 121 -10.61 18.78 5.36
CA TRP A 121 -9.18 18.76 5.61
C TRP A 121 -8.41 18.47 4.32
N LYS A 122 -7.38 19.24 4.07
CA LYS A 122 -6.45 19.10 2.95
C LYS A 122 -5.03 19.25 3.47
N GLY A 123 -4.13 18.48 2.89
CA GLY A 123 -2.72 18.51 3.28
C GLY A 123 -2.06 17.15 3.19
N TYR A 124 -0.91 17.03 3.81
CA TYR A 124 -0.21 15.76 3.94
C TYR A 124 0.17 15.49 5.40
N VAL A 125 0.37 14.20 5.70
CA VAL A 125 0.89 13.73 6.99
C VAL A 125 2.08 12.81 6.72
N ASP A 126 3.20 13.10 7.34
CA ASP A 126 4.40 12.26 7.29
C ASP A 126 4.23 11.06 8.23
N LEU A 127 4.27 9.87 7.66
CA LEU A 127 4.19 8.58 8.33
C LEU A 127 5.50 7.78 8.22
N SER A 128 6.58 8.42 7.78
CA SER A 128 7.87 7.79 7.48
C SER A 128 8.40 6.92 8.60
N VAL A 129 9.00 5.77 8.22
CA VAL A 129 9.57 4.78 9.15
C VAL A 129 10.88 4.24 8.58
N GLY A 130 11.96 4.41 9.32
CA GLY A 130 13.28 3.91 8.90
C GLY A 130 13.75 4.56 7.60
N ASN A 131 13.99 3.75 6.57
CA ASN A 131 14.43 4.21 5.24
C ASN A 131 13.27 4.44 4.26
N LEU A 132 12.03 4.27 4.71
CA LEU A 132 10.85 4.50 3.89
C LEU A 132 10.31 5.89 4.17
N VAL A 133 10.14 6.65 3.11
CA VAL A 133 9.32 7.86 3.08
C VAL A 133 7.90 7.40 2.87
N ILE A 134 7.01 7.72 3.81
CA ILE A 134 5.60 7.38 3.71
C ILE A 134 4.81 8.67 3.93
N ALA A 135 4.04 9.06 2.94
CA ALA A 135 3.24 10.26 2.98
C ALA A 135 1.76 9.95 2.70
N TYR A 136 0.90 10.31 3.64
CA TYR A 136 -0.53 10.34 3.40
C TYR A 136 -0.93 11.75 2.98
N THR A 137 -1.62 11.86 1.86
CA THR A 137 -2.06 13.17 1.31
C THR A 137 -3.56 13.12 1.01
N LYS A 138 -4.24 14.21 1.29
CA LYS A 138 -5.61 14.45 0.85
C LYS A 138 -5.70 15.80 0.15
N THR A 139 -6.32 15.82 -1.03
CA THR A 139 -6.50 17.04 -1.83
C THR A 139 -7.82 16.99 -2.60
N ASN A 140 -8.20 18.11 -3.21
CA ASN A 140 -9.33 18.16 -4.13
C ASN A 140 -8.86 18.51 -5.54
N VAL A 141 -9.48 17.85 -6.52
CA VAL A 141 -9.37 18.22 -7.93
C VAL A 141 -10.80 18.34 -8.45
N GLY A 142 -11.24 19.60 -8.67
CA GLY A 142 -12.65 19.86 -8.94
C GLY A 142 -13.52 19.51 -7.73
N ASP A 143 -14.55 18.68 -7.96
CA ASP A 143 -15.48 18.21 -6.93
C ASP A 143 -15.04 16.85 -6.30
N GLU A 144 -13.96 16.25 -6.79
CA GLU A 144 -13.45 14.98 -6.29
C GLU A 144 -12.43 15.19 -5.17
N ILE A 145 -12.48 14.30 -4.19
CA ILE A 145 -11.52 14.24 -3.10
C ILE A 145 -10.56 13.10 -3.41
N PHE A 146 -9.28 13.45 -3.49
CA PHE A 146 -8.22 12.48 -3.70
C PHE A 146 -7.53 12.16 -2.37
N GLU A 147 -7.43 10.87 -2.07
CA GLU A 147 -6.57 10.34 -1.04
C GLU A 147 -5.38 9.66 -1.71
N TYR A 148 -4.20 9.92 -1.16
CA TYR A 148 -2.94 9.35 -1.61
C TYR A 148 -2.20 8.74 -0.43
N LEU A 149 -1.61 7.57 -0.65
CA LEU A 149 -0.58 7.04 0.21
C LEU A 149 0.63 6.68 -0.67
N GLU A 150 1.69 7.42 -0.49
CA GLU A 150 2.97 7.16 -1.12
C GLU A 150 3.87 6.39 -0.16
N ILE A 151 4.51 5.33 -0.64
CA ILE A 151 5.54 4.57 0.07
C ILE A 151 6.73 4.47 -0.87
N SER A 152 7.82 5.14 -0.54
CA SER A 152 9.03 5.19 -1.38
C SER A 152 10.30 4.96 -0.58
N ASN A 153 11.37 4.57 -1.27
CA ASN A 153 12.69 4.51 -0.68
C ASN A 153 13.30 5.93 -0.64
N ILE A 154 13.88 6.33 0.48
CA ILE A 154 14.46 7.67 0.66
C ILE A 154 15.52 8.03 -0.40
N GLU A 155 16.28 7.04 -0.88
CA GLU A 155 17.31 7.25 -1.89
C GLU A 155 16.74 7.42 -3.31
N MET A 156 15.46 7.04 -3.50
CA MET A 156 14.77 7.04 -4.79
C MET A 156 13.57 7.99 -4.82
N PHE A 157 13.35 8.72 -3.73
CA PHE A 157 12.18 9.59 -3.56
C PHE A 157 12.00 10.59 -4.71
N ASP A 158 13.09 11.20 -5.20
CA ASP A 158 13.05 12.16 -6.30
C ASP A 158 12.53 11.57 -7.63
N TYR A 159 12.46 10.24 -7.75
CA TYR A 159 11.99 9.54 -8.95
C TYR A 159 10.56 9.03 -8.82
N THR A 160 9.94 9.18 -7.67
CA THR A 160 8.54 8.82 -7.41
C THR A 160 7.60 10.01 -7.54
N ILE A 161 8.14 11.23 -7.47
CA ILE A 161 7.40 12.47 -7.58
C ILE A 161 7.49 12.96 -9.04
N ASP A 162 6.35 13.12 -9.71
CA ASP A 162 6.19 13.88 -10.97
C ASP A 162 5.05 14.89 -10.82
#